data_68d21b0e68a1e30b359f2576fb8c338b
#
_entry.id   68d21b0e68a1e30b359f2576fb8c338b
#
_cell.length_a   1.000
_cell.length_b   1.000
_cell.length_c   1.000
_cell.angle_alpha   90.00
_cell.angle_beta   90.00
_cell.angle_gamma   90.00
#
_symmetry.space_group_name_H-M   'P 1'
#
loop_
_entity.id
_entity.type
_entity.pdbx_description
1 polymer ?
#
loop_
_entity_poly.entity_id
_entity_poly.type
_entity_poly.pdbx_seq_one_letter_code
_entity_poly.pdbx_strand_id
1 'polypeptide(L)'
;YPGHLLYLEDHTFRNKGPAIVGMRVLGGRVHIGQKIMKLDGTPIGQIKSLRTRGSEDVKEGRQGEELAVAVMGPTVGRHIEEGDEFWVDIPASHAKRLRKLDLTPIEEEILEQITLLHRKNDHFWGR
;
A
#
# COMPACT_ATOMS: atom_id res chain seq x y z
N TYR A 1 3.20 -5.79 -7.72
CA TYR A 1 1.78 -6.14 -7.61
C TYR A 1 1.03 -5.06 -6.85
N PRO A 2 -0.24 -4.80 -7.19
CA PRO A 2 -1.05 -3.84 -6.45
C PRO A 2 -1.46 -4.43 -5.09
N GLY A 3 -1.76 -3.56 -4.13
CA GLY A 3 -2.16 -3.99 -2.80
C GLY A 3 -3.16 -3.04 -2.15
N HIS A 4 -3.86 -3.57 -1.17
CA HIS A 4 -4.84 -2.85 -0.36
C HIS A 4 -4.52 -3.09 1.12
N LEU A 5 -4.29 -2.02 1.88
CA LEU A 5 -3.84 -2.06 3.27
C LEU A 5 -4.86 -1.42 4.20
N LEU A 6 -4.97 -1.96 5.42
CA LEU A 6 -5.76 -1.39 6.51
C LEU A 6 -4.85 -1.09 7.69
N TYR A 7 -4.87 0.16 8.18
CA TYR A 7 -4.18 0.57 9.41
C TYR A 7 -5.00 0.07 10.61
N LEU A 8 -4.42 -0.84 11.39
CA LEU A 8 -5.10 -1.51 12.50
C LEU A 8 -5.19 -0.62 13.75
N GLU A 9 -6.30 -0.73 14.50
CA GLU A 9 -6.45 -0.06 15.79
C GLU A 9 -5.39 -0.53 16.80
N ASP A 10 -4.95 0.39 17.67
CA ASP A 10 -3.97 0.14 18.73
C ASP A 10 -2.62 -0.42 18.22
N HIS A 11 -2.28 -0.17 16.95
CA HIS A 11 -1.04 -0.64 16.33
C HIS A 11 -0.20 0.52 15.82
N THR A 12 -0.01 1.54 16.64
CA THR A 12 0.91 2.64 16.34
C THR A 12 2.15 2.50 17.20
N PHE A 13 3.30 2.24 16.56
CA PHE A 13 4.57 2.02 17.25
C PHE A 13 5.46 3.24 17.22
N ARG A 14 5.32 4.09 16.21
CA ARG A 14 6.07 5.33 16.05
C ARG A 14 5.26 6.31 15.20
N ASN A 15 5.22 7.57 15.62
CA ASN A 15 4.36 8.56 14.95
C ASN A 15 4.97 9.18 13.69
N LYS A 16 6.28 9.30 13.62
CA LYS A 16 6.97 9.94 12.49
C LYS A 16 8.42 9.52 12.39
N GLY A 17 9.03 9.78 11.24
CA GLY A 17 10.43 9.71 10.95
C GLY A 17 11.15 8.36 11.02
N PRO A 18 10.61 7.25 10.49
CA PRO A 18 9.35 6.99 9.80
C PRO A 18 8.18 6.74 10.76
N ALA A 19 6.96 6.82 10.28
CA ALA A 19 5.80 6.31 10.99
C ALA A 19 5.85 4.78 10.96
N ILE A 20 5.64 4.11 12.09
CA ILE A 20 5.61 2.65 12.15
C ILE A 20 4.26 2.24 12.72
N VAL A 21 3.48 1.54 11.91
CA VAL A 21 2.11 1.17 12.25
C VAL A 21 1.81 -0.26 11.83
N GLY A 22 0.91 -0.93 12.55
CA GLY A 22 0.44 -2.24 12.16
C GLY A 22 -0.59 -2.14 11.05
N MET A 23 -0.40 -2.90 9.99
CA MET A 23 -1.33 -2.97 8.88
C MET A 23 -1.65 -4.41 8.51
N ARG A 24 -2.91 -4.62 8.07
CA ARG A 24 -3.32 -5.88 7.47
C ARG A 24 -3.36 -5.72 5.96
N VAL A 25 -2.83 -6.69 5.23
CA VAL A 25 -2.96 -6.75 3.78
C VAL A 25 -4.33 -7.31 3.45
N LEU A 26 -5.26 -6.43 3.06
CA LEU A 26 -6.64 -6.81 2.73
C LEU A 26 -6.72 -7.51 1.38
N GLY A 27 -5.86 -7.16 0.47
CA GLY A 27 -5.81 -7.77 -0.86
C GLY A 27 -4.49 -7.49 -1.55
N GLY A 28 -4.12 -8.32 -2.52
CA GLY A 28 -2.90 -8.16 -3.30
C GLY A 28 -1.64 -8.41 -2.51
N ARG A 29 -0.62 -7.63 -2.80
CA ARG A 29 0.71 -7.75 -2.18
C ARG A 29 1.30 -6.39 -1.90
N VAL A 30 2.24 -6.36 -0.96
CA VAL A 30 2.99 -5.15 -0.62
C VAL A 30 4.49 -5.48 -0.57
N HIS A 31 5.30 -4.57 -1.10
CA HIS A 31 6.76 -4.67 -1.10
C HIS A 31 7.41 -3.44 -0.50
N ILE A 32 8.59 -3.60 0.07
CA ILE A 32 9.42 -2.47 0.46
C ILE A 32 9.72 -1.61 -0.78
N GLY A 33 9.78 -0.30 -0.57
CA GLY A 33 10.06 0.67 -1.65
C GLY A 33 8.84 1.16 -2.40
N GLN A 34 7.68 0.51 -2.26
CA GLN A 34 6.47 0.98 -2.91
C GLN A 34 5.88 2.20 -2.22
N LYS A 35 5.23 3.05 -3.00
CA LYS A 35 4.49 4.20 -2.49
C LYS A 35 3.08 3.79 -2.13
N ILE A 36 2.51 4.45 -1.13
CA ILE A 36 1.11 4.25 -0.74
C ILE A 36 0.33 5.56 -0.87
N MET A 37 -0.96 5.42 -1.07
CA MET A 37 -1.89 6.53 -1.18
C MET A 37 -3.20 6.19 -0.50
N LYS A 38 -3.96 7.22 -0.11
CA LYS A 38 -5.31 7.05 0.43
C LYS A 38 -6.24 6.53 -0.68
N LEU A 39 -7.44 6.09 -0.29
CA LEU A 39 -8.42 5.57 -1.25
C LEU A 39 -8.84 6.60 -2.30
N ASP A 40 -8.73 7.89 -1.99
CA ASP A 40 -9.00 8.98 -2.93
C ASP A 40 -7.82 9.32 -3.85
N GLY A 41 -6.68 8.64 -3.68
CA GLY A 41 -5.48 8.87 -4.47
C GLY A 41 -4.49 9.85 -3.85
N THR A 42 -4.75 10.40 -2.67
CA THR A 42 -3.83 11.32 -1.99
C THR A 42 -2.54 10.58 -1.63
N PRO A 43 -1.37 11.02 -2.15
CA PRO A 43 -0.11 10.39 -1.80
C PRO A 43 0.19 10.51 -0.30
N ILE A 44 0.68 9.43 0.29
CA ILE A 44 1.00 9.40 1.73
C ILE A 44 2.51 9.28 1.96
N GLY A 45 3.17 8.34 1.30
CA GLY A 45 4.58 8.14 1.52
C GLY A 45 5.07 6.85 0.87
N GLN A 46 6.23 6.39 1.35
CA GLN A 46 6.91 5.22 0.79
C GLN A 46 7.20 4.20 1.87
N ILE A 47 6.95 2.94 1.59
CA ILE A 47 7.22 1.83 2.50
C ILE A 47 8.73 1.63 2.60
N LYS A 48 9.27 1.78 3.81
CA LYS A 48 10.69 1.62 4.09
C LYS A 48 11.03 0.21 4.54
N SER A 49 10.20 -0.39 5.39
CA SER A 49 10.42 -1.74 5.90
C SER A 49 9.12 -2.41 6.27
N LEU A 50 9.16 -3.75 6.30
CA LEU A 50 8.07 -4.61 6.72
C LEU A 50 8.62 -5.59 7.75
N ARG A 51 7.87 -5.79 8.85
CA ARG A 51 8.26 -6.72 9.91
C ARG A 51 7.07 -7.57 10.31
N THR A 52 7.29 -8.88 10.43
CA THR A 52 6.26 -9.82 10.87
C THR A 52 6.00 -9.69 12.38
N ARG A 53 4.93 -10.32 12.89
CA ARG A 53 4.64 -10.39 14.31
C ARG A 53 5.77 -11.03 15.12
N GLY A 54 6.52 -11.95 14.52
CA GLY A 54 7.70 -12.59 15.12
C GLY A 54 8.95 -11.72 15.08
N SER A 55 8.83 -10.43 14.76
CA SER A 55 9.93 -9.48 14.64
C SER A 55 10.96 -9.82 13.56
N GLU A 56 10.53 -10.52 12.52
CA GLU A 56 11.35 -10.87 11.39
C GLU A 56 11.16 -9.87 10.26
N ASP A 57 12.26 -9.34 9.73
CA ASP A 57 12.22 -8.44 8.58
C ASP A 57 11.92 -9.23 7.32
N VAL A 58 10.96 -8.73 6.53
CA VAL A 58 10.57 -9.33 5.25
C VAL A 58 10.55 -8.27 4.17
N LYS A 59 10.61 -8.69 2.92
CA LYS A 59 10.57 -7.77 1.77
C LYS A 59 9.20 -7.65 1.16
N GLU A 60 8.32 -8.61 1.43
CA GLU A 60 6.99 -8.70 0.85
C GLU A 60 5.96 -9.10 1.91
N GLY A 61 4.76 -8.53 1.79
CA GLY A 61 3.59 -8.97 2.53
C GLY A 61 2.50 -9.43 1.58
N ARG A 62 1.74 -10.44 1.98
CA ARG A 62 0.68 -11.05 1.17
C ARG A 62 -0.68 -10.92 1.84
N GLN A 63 -1.72 -11.08 1.05
CA GLN A 63 -3.10 -11.03 1.54
C GLN A 63 -3.28 -11.86 2.81
N GLY A 64 -3.93 -11.25 3.81
CA GLY A 64 -4.22 -11.86 5.10
C GLY A 64 -3.15 -11.64 6.16
N GLU A 65 -1.94 -11.25 5.79
CA GLU A 65 -0.87 -11.01 6.75
C GLU A 65 -1.03 -9.66 7.46
N GLU A 66 -0.61 -9.64 8.73
CA GLU A 66 -0.50 -8.43 9.53
C GLU A 66 0.98 -8.14 9.77
N LEU A 67 1.39 -6.91 9.48
CA LEU A 67 2.79 -6.50 9.47
C LEU A 67 2.96 -5.16 10.16
N ALA A 68 4.10 -4.95 10.79
CA ALA A 68 4.55 -3.62 11.19
C ALA A 68 5.18 -2.96 9.96
N VAL A 69 4.59 -1.87 9.50
CA VAL A 69 5.00 -1.17 8.28
C VAL A 69 5.62 0.16 8.66
N ALA A 70 6.87 0.37 8.26
CA ALA A 70 7.53 1.66 8.40
C ALA A 70 7.31 2.46 7.12
N VAL A 71 6.71 3.65 7.25
CA VAL A 71 6.35 4.51 6.13
C VAL A 71 7.05 5.86 6.28
N MET A 72 7.86 6.21 5.29
CA MET A 72 8.49 7.53 5.24
C MET A 72 7.51 8.53 4.61
N GLY A 73 7.35 9.66 5.28
CA GLY A 73 6.54 10.79 4.83
C GLY A 73 5.43 11.21 5.76
N PRO A 74 4.51 10.33 6.19
CA PRO A 74 3.38 10.76 7.01
C PRO A 74 3.74 10.90 8.49
N THR A 75 2.94 11.71 9.19
CA THR A 75 2.90 11.77 10.65
C THR A 75 1.55 11.23 11.10
N VAL A 76 1.55 10.28 12.03
CA VAL A 76 0.32 9.72 12.61
C VAL A 76 -0.47 10.80 13.34
N GLY A 77 -1.77 10.80 13.13
CA GLY A 77 -2.68 11.80 13.69
C GLY A 77 -2.79 13.07 12.85
N ARG A 78 -1.88 13.28 11.90
CA ARG A 78 -1.88 14.45 11.01
C ARG A 78 -2.21 14.07 9.56
N HIS A 79 -1.58 13.00 9.06
CA HIS A 79 -1.75 12.55 7.68
C HIS A 79 -2.48 11.23 7.60
N ILE A 80 -2.27 10.37 8.59
CA ILE A 80 -2.88 9.04 8.70
C ILE A 80 -3.38 8.79 10.11
N GLU A 81 -4.38 7.93 10.25
CA GLU A 81 -4.93 7.53 11.54
C GLU A 81 -5.45 6.09 11.48
N GLU A 82 -5.66 5.50 12.66
CA GLU A 82 -6.19 4.14 12.78
C GLU A 82 -7.51 4.00 12.04
N GLY A 83 -7.68 2.88 11.35
CA GLY A 83 -8.85 2.62 10.52
C GLY A 83 -8.73 3.09 9.08
N ASP A 84 -7.71 3.88 8.76
CA ASP A 84 -7.48 4.33 7.39
C ASP A 84 -7.12 3.15 6.49
N GLU A 85 -7.55 3.23 5.23
CA GLU A 85 -7.19 2.26 4.21
C GLU A 85 -6.36 2.93 3.13
N PHE A 86 -5.46 2.14 2.53
CA PHE A 86 -4.52 2.64 1.53
C PHE A 86 -4.43 1.71 0.34
N TRP A 87 -4.21 2.30 -0.84
CA TRP A 87 -3.73 1.55 -2.00
C TRP A 87 -2.21 1.53 -2.00
N VAL A 88 -1.64 0.37 -2.31
CA VAL A 88 -0.22 0.26 -2.62
C VAL A 88 -0.08 0.63 -4.09
N ASP A 89 0.57 1.78 -4.34
CA ASP A 89 0.70 2.33 -5.68
C ASP A 89 1.73 1.57 -6.51
N ILE A 90 1.58 1.62 -7.81
CA ILE A 90 2.47 0.97 -8.76
C ILE A 90 2.81 1.95 -9.89
N PRO A 91 4.02 1.86 -10.48
CA PRO A 91 4.35 2.67 -11.64
C PRO A 91 3.50 2.30 -12.86
N ALA A 92 3.26 3.27 -13.75
CA ALA A 92 2.46 3.06 -14.95
C ALA A 92 2.97 1.90 -15.83
N SER A 93 4.28 1.76 -15.95
CA SER A 93 4.91 0.66 -16.70
C SER A 93 4.60 -0.71 -16.08
N HIS A 94 4.52 -0.78 -14.76
CA HIS A 94 4.16 -2.01 -14.06
C HIS A 94 2.68 -2.36 -14.28
N ALA A 95 1.79 -1.37 -14.29
CA ALA A 95 0.37 -1.59 -14.56
C ALA A 95 0.16 -2.23 -15.92
N LYS A 96 0.87 -1.74 -16.94
CA LYS A 96 0.81 -2.30 -18.29
C LYS A 96 1.25 -3.77 -18.32
N ARG A 97 2.32 -4.12 -17.61
CA ARG A 97 2.80 -5.51 -17.52
C ARG A 97 1.86 -6.39 -16.73
N LEU A 98 1.32 -5.90 -15.61
CA LEU A 98 0.42 -6.66 -14.74
C LEU A 98 -0.87 -7.08 -15.45
N ARG A 99 -1.39 -6.26 -16.36
CA ARG A 99 -2.60 -6.61 -17.13
C ARG A 99 -2.42 -7.81 -18.04
N LYS A 100 -1.17 -8.18 -18.35
CA LYS A 100 -0.82 -9.34 -19.17
C LYS A 100 -0.61 -10.59 -18.33
N LEU A 101 -0.60 -10.46 -17.00
CA LEU A 101 -0.44 -11.58 -16.09
C LEU A 101 -1.79 -12.12 -15.66
N ASP A 102 -1.77 -13.36 -15.17
CA ASP A 102 -2.95 -14.02 -14.63
C ASP A 102 -3.14 -13.58 -13.18
N LEU A 103 -3.83 -12.47 -12.99
CA LEU A 103 -4.10 -11.90 -11.67
C LEU A 103 -5.32 -12.55 -11.04
N THR A 104 -5.34 -12.60 -9.70
CA THR A 104 -6.55 -13.00 -8.98
C THR A 104 -7.64 -11.92 -9.15
N PRO A 105 -8.93 -12.25 -8.98
CA PRO A 105 -10.00 -11.25 -9.06
C PRO A 105 -9.79 -10.05 -8.14
N ILE A 106 -9.27 -10.27 -6.93
CA ILE A 106 -8.97 -9.20 -5.98
C ILE A 106 -7.85 -8.30 -6.52
N GLU A 107 -6.79 -8.88 -7.06
CA GLU A 107 -5.68 -8.14 -7.66
C GLU A 107 -6.13 -7.33 -8.87
N GLU A 108 -6.99 -7.89 -9.71
CA GLU A 108 -7.58 -7.20 -10.86
C GLU A 108 -8.41 -5.98 -10.41
N GLU A 109 -9.23 -6.14 -9.38
CA GLU A 109 -10.05 -5.06 -8.85
C GLU A 109 -9.20 -3.93 -8.28
N ILE A 110 -8.16 -4.26 -7.51
CA ILE A 110 -7.25 -3.26 -6.94
C ILE A 110 -6.54 -2.51 -8.06
N LEU A 111 -6.02 -3.22 -9.07
CA LEU A 111 -5.38 -2.60 -10.22
C LEU A 111 -6.32 -1.66 -10.95
N GLU A 112 -7.59 -2.03 -11.12
CA GLU A 112 -8.62 -1.19 -11.72
C GLU A 112 -8.82 0.11 -10.93
N GLN A 113 -8.95 0.03 -9.60
CA GLN A 113 -9.12 1.20 -8.75
C GLN A 113 -7.92 2.15 -8.84
N ILE A 114 -6.70 1.62 -8.78
CA ILE A 114 -5.47 2.41 -8.90
C ILE A 114 -5.42 3.08 -10.27
N THR A 115 -5.75 2.35 -11.32
CA THR A 115 -5.79 2.87 -12.70
C THR A 115 -6.77 4.04 -12.83
N LEU A 116 -7.97 3.89 -12.29
CA LEU A 116 -8.99 4.96 -12.33
C LEU A 116 -8.51 6.22 -11.62
N LEU A 117 -7.86 6.08 -10.47
CA LEU A 117 -7.34 7.22 -9.72
C LEU A 117 -6.28 7.98 -10.51
N HIS A 118 -5.31 7.27 -11.10
CA HIS A 118 -4.27 7.91 -11.91
C HIS A 118 -4.79 8.55 -13.18
N ARG A 119 -5.78 7.94 -13.85
CA ARG A 119 -6.34 8.45 -15.10
C ARG A 119 -7.18 9.70 -14.95
N LYS A 120 -7.54 10.09 -13.73
CA LYS A 120 -8.16 11.40 -13.49
C LYS A 120 -7.24 12.55 -13.89
N ASN A 121 -5.94 12.37 -13.74
CA ASN A 121 -4.93 13.38 -14.05
C ASN A 121 -4.08 13.02 -15.27
N ASP A 122 -3.97 11.76 -15.61
CA ASP A 122 -3.23 11.25 -16.77
C ASP A 122 -4.05 10.18 -17.46
N HIS A 123 -4.78 10.58 -18.50
CA HIS A 123 -5.67 9.70 -19.26
C HIS A 123 -4.97 8.48 -19.87
N PHE A 124 -3.66 8.58 -20.14
CA PHE A 124 -2.87 7.51 -20.74
C PHE A 124 -2.10 6.66 -19.72
N TRP A 125 -2.29 6.92 -18.44
CA TRP A 125 -1.57 6.19 -17.39
C TRP A 125 -1.79 4.67 -17.52
N GLY A 126 -0.68 3.91 -17.52
CA GLY A 126 -0.71 2.45 -17.54
C GLY A 126 -1.14 1.82 -18.87
N ARG A 127 -1.22 2.61 -19.93
CA ARG A 127 -1.57 2.10 -21.29
C ARG A 127 -0.36 1.72 -22.10
#